data_a8fe6029231845346071124eb2badd30
#
_entry.id   a8fe6029231845346071124eb2badd30
#
_cell.length_a   1.000
_cell.length_b   1.000
_cell.length_c   1.000
_cell.angle_alpha   90.00
_cell.angle_beta   90.00
_cell.angle_gamma   90.00
#
_symmetry.space_group_name_H-M   'P 1'
#
loop_
_entity.id
_entity.type
_entity.pdbx_description
1 polymer ?
#
loop_
_entity_poly.entity_id
_entity_poly.type
_entity_poly.pdbx_seq_one_letter_code
_entity_poly.pdbx_strand_id
1 'polypeptide(L)'
;MPNKRYFKENMEDTKIELNKKDYEPIRLNSFIFKHPLLPSYIIKSVCDFEGILNVEMYYPESFDFNEVLKCKKEAYDCELNILNRSGEIVHTFEFKNCIAENISLSKFDYEDDKFVKICILFKYST
;
A
#
# COMPACT_ATOMS: atom_id res chain seq x y z
N MET A 1 -21.90 0.57 -10.84
CA MET A 1 -22.12 0.76 -10.46
C MET A 1 -22.33 0.53 -10.68
N PRO A 2 -22.31 0.12 -10.39
CA PRO A 2 -22.58 0.17 -10.15
C PRO A 2 -22.64 0.05 -9.80
N ASN A 3 -22.47 0.04 -9.20
CA ASN A 3 -22.73 0.19 -8.61
C ASN A 3 -22.78 0.54 -8.17
N LYS A 4 -22.53 1.01 -7.87
CA LYS A 4 -22.78 1.34 -7.12
C LYS A 4 -23.61 1.49 -6.69
N ARG A 5 -24.11 1.38 -6.58
CA ARG A 5 -25.08 1.36 -6.01
C ARG A 5 -25.55 0.13 -5.53
N TYR A 6 -25.48 -0.81 -5.97
CA TYR A 6 -25.99 -1.99 -5.54
C TYR A 6 -25.72 -2.23 -4.13
N PHE A 7 -24.63 -1.91 -3.74
CA PHE A 7 -24.21 -2.04 -2.44
C PHE A 7 -25.06 -1.23 -1.50
N LYS A 8 -25.38 -0.07 -1.90
CA LYS A 8 -26.18 0.79 -1.16
C LYS A 8 -27.57 0.26 -0.89
N GLU A 9 -28.14 -0.37 -1.87
CA GLU A 9 -29.43 -0.92 -1.68
C GLU A 9 -29.46 -2.00 -0.66
N ASN A 10 -28.46 -2.82 -0.65
CA ASN A 10 -28.42 -3.85 0.32
C ASN A 10 -28.35 -3.30 1.71
N MET A 11 -27.65 -2.23 1.87
CA MET A 11 -27.53 -1.67 3.17
C MET A 11 -28.84 -1.16 3.67
N GLU A 12 -29.63 -0.62 2.82
CA GLU A 12 -30.90 -0.13 3.24
C GLU A 12 -31.79 -1.19 3.74
N ASP A 13 -31.75 -2.33 3.13
CA ASP A 13 -32.65 -3.37 3.47
C ASP A 13 -32.36 -4.04 4.76
N THR A 14 -31.20 -3.92 5.25
CA THR A 14 -30.83 -4.70 6.40
C THR A 14 -31.54 -4.30 7.63
N LYS A 15 -31.75 -3.07 7.86
CA LYS A 15 -32.36 -2.63 9.07
C LYS A 15 -31.62 -3.07 10.29
N ILE A 16 -30.42 -3.50 10.16
CA ILE A 16 -29.68 -3.93 11.30
C ILE A 16 -29.23 -2.70 12.08
N GLU A 17 -29.38 -2.79 13.37
CA GLU A 17 -29.00 -1.70 14.22
C GLU A 17 -27.53 -1.71 14.44
N LEU A 18 -26.79 -1.24 13.51
CA LEU A 18 -25.36 -1.26 13.63
C LEU A 18 -24.83 0.09 14.04
N ASN A 19 -23.77 0.05 14.78
CA ASN A 19 -23.08 1.27 15.17
C ASN A 19 -22.48 1.86 13.91
N LYS A 20 -22.69 3.14 13.67
CA LYS A 20 -22.14 3.78 12.50
C LYS A 20 -20.65 3.62 12.40
N LYS A 21 -19.94 3.58 13.50
CA LYS A 21 -18.50 3.43 13.47
C LYS A 21 -18.09 2.13 12.82
N ASP A 22 -18.88 1.09 12.95
CA ASP A 22 -18.52 -0.22 12.42
C ASP A 22 -18.53 -0.23 10.90
N TYR A 23 -19.21 0.74 10.30
CA TYR A 23 -19.33 0.79 8.85
C TYR A 23 -18.62 1.96 8.24
N GLU A 24 -17.85 2.68 9.02
CA GLU A 24 -17.13 3.80 8.46
C GLU A 24 -16.02 3.28 7.57
N PRO A 25 -15.92 3.78 6.35
CA PRO A 25 -14.88 3.30 5.44
C PRO A 25 -13.50 3.65 5.96
N ILE A 26 -12.55 2.80 5.67
CA ILE A 26 -11.16 3.05 5.99
C ILE A 26 -10.66 4.11 4.99
N ARG A 27 -9.93 5.09 5.49
CA ARG A 27 -9.39 6.12 4.61
C ARG A 27 -8.19 5.58 3.86
N LEU A 28 -7.98 6.08 2.66
CA LEU A 28 -6.87 5.61 1.82
C LEU A 28 -5.52 5.83 2.45
N ASN A 29 -5.39 6.85 3.28
CA ASN A 29 -4.11 7.14 3.89
C ASN A 29 -3.93 6.52 5.28
N SER A 30 -4.83 5.62 5.66
CA SER A 30 -4.76 5.00 6.99
C SER A 30 -4.12 3.62 6.89
N PHE A 31 -2.83 3.60 6.62
CA PHE A 31 -2.12 2.33 6.49
C PHE A 31 -0.65 2.49 6.85
N ILE A 32 -0.02 1.37 7.18
CA ILE A 32 1.42 1.29 7.37
C ILE A 32 1.89 0.06 6.60
N PHE A 33 2.83 0.26 5.69
CA PHE A 33 3.44 -0.85 4.96
C PHE A 33 4.81 -1.11 5.55
N LYS A 34 5.08 -2.36 5.89
CA LYS A 34 6.35 -2.75 6.51
C LYS A 34 7.12 -3.70 5.63
N HIS A 35 8.32 -3.32 5.31
CA HIS A 35 9.27 -4.14 4.58
C HIS A 35 10.59 -4.06 5.34
N PRO A 36 11.32 -5.16 5.50
CA PRO A 36 12.54 -5.14 6.31
C PRO A 36 13.59 -4.13 5.86
N LEU A 37 13.63 -3.80 4.58
CA LEU A 37 14.65 -2.90 4.05
C LEU A 37 14.15 -1.50 3.76
N LEU A 38 12.84 -1.29 3.73
CA LEU A 38 12.27 -0.01 3.30
C LEU A 38 11.61 0.71 4.46
N PRO A 39 11.96 1.98 4.71
CA PRO A 39 11.34 2.71 5.81
C PRO A 39 9.86 2.96 5.52
N SER A 40 9.03 2.67 6.50
CA SER A 40 7.58 2.83 6.31
C SER A 40 7.18 4.27 6.02
N TYR A 41 7.90 5.22 6.58
CA TYR A 41 7.47 6.61 6.47
C TYR A 41 7.69 7.23 5.09
N ILE A 42 8.44 6.57 4.21
CA ILE A 42 8.60 7.09 2.85
C ILE A 42 7.65 6.42 1.86
N ILE A 43 6.90 5.44 2.31
CA ILE A 43 5.94 4.75 1.44
C ILE A 43 4.77 5.68 1.14
N LYS A 44 4.49 5.86 -0.14
CA LYS A 44 3.43 6.74 -0.57
C LYS A 44 2.14 5.98 -0.83
N SER A 45 2.23 4.84 -1.48
CA SER A 45 1.04 4.07 -1.83
C SER A 45 1.38 2.61 -2.03
N VAL A 46 0.40 1.77 -1.79
CA VAL A 46 0.51 0.33 -1.96
C VAL A 46 -0.76 -0.14 -2.65
N CYS A 47 -0.61 -0.94 -3.70
CA CYS A 47 -1.75 -1.48 -4.42
C CYS A 47 -1.48 -2.95 -4.71
N ASP A 48 -2.42 -3.81 -4.34
CA ASP A 48 -2.29 -5.24 -4.56
C ASP A 48 -3.23 -5.64 -5.69
N PHE A 49 -2.69 -6.27 -6.73
CA PHE A 49 -3.49 -6.69 -7.86
C PHE A 49 -2.97 -8.01 -8.40
N GLU A 50 -3.78 -9.07 -8.19
CA GLU A 50 -3.52 -10.38 -8.78
C GLU A 50 -2.10 -10.91 -8.54
N GLY A 51 -1.67 -10.86 -7.30
CA GLY A 51 -0.36 -11.42 -6.94
C GLY A 51 0.81 -10.47 -7.13
N ILE A 52 0.52 -9.27 -7.60
CA ILE A 52 1.54 -8.24 -7.77
C ILE A 52 1.26 -7.11 -6.80
N LEU A 53 2.26 -6.74 -6.04
CA LEU A 53 2.15 -5.66 -5.08
C LEU A 53 2.91 -4.47 -5.63
N ASN A 54 2.19 -3.39 -5.92
CA ASN A 54 2.80 -2.19 -6.47
C ASN A 54 3.01 -1.19 -5.34
N VAL A 55 4.26 -0.87 -5.06
CA VAL A 55 4.61 0.03 -3.97
C VAL A 55 5.27 1.27 -4.56
N GLU A 56 4.72 2.44 -4.22
CA GLU A 56 5.36 3.70 -4.58
C GLU A 56 5.91 4.33 -3.34
N MET A 57 7.13 4.83 -3.41
CA MET A 57 7.76 5.48 -2.27
C MET A 57 8.53 6.70 -2.73
N TYR A 58 8.71 7.65 -1.81
CA TYR A 58 9.54 8.81 -2.09
C TYR A 58 11.01 8.45 -1.99
N TYR A 59 11.84 9.21 -2.67
CA TYR A 59 13.29 8.97 -2.68
C TYR A 59 13.95 10.06 -1.84
N PRO A 60 14.20 9.81 -0.55
CA PRO A 60 14.86 10.81 0.30
C PRO A 60 16.32 10.98 -0.09
N GLU A 61 16.86 12.17 0.11
CA GLU A 61 18.23 12.44 -0.26
C GLU A 61 19.24 11.50 0.38
N SER A 62 18.98 11.11 1.62
CA SER A 62 19.90 10.27 2.36
C SER A 62 19.64 8.79 2.20
N PHE A 63 18.68 8.40 1.38
CA PHE A 63 18.32 7.00 1.24
C PHE A 63 19.30 6.26 0.35
N ASP A 64 19.72 5.09 0.82
CA ASP A 64 20.64 4.24 0.06
C ASP A 64 19.84 3.40 -0.93
N PHE A 65 19.93 3.71 -2.20
CA PHE A 65 19.18 3.01 -3.23
C PHE A 65 19.57 1.53 -3.31
N ASN A 66 20.71 1.15 -2.78
CA ASN A 66 21.10 -0.25 -2.77
C ASN A 66 20.14 -1.11 -1.96
N GLU A 67 19.44 -0.51 -0.99
CA GLU A 67 18.45 -1.26 -0.23
C GLU A 67 17.31 -1.69 -1.13
N VAL A 68 16.94 -0.84 -2.10
CA VAL A 68 15.90 -1.20 -3.05
C VAL A 68 16.40 -2.32 -3.96
N LEU A 69 17.66 -2.22 -4.39
CA LEU A 69 18.22 -3.23 -5.28
C LEU A 69 18.31 -4.60 -4.62
N LYS A 70 18.48 -4.63 -3.31
CA LYS A 70 18.49 -5.91 -2.61
C LYS A 70 17.14 -6.60 -2.71
N CYS A 71 16.07 -5.85 -2.87
CA CYS A 71 14.74 -6.44 -3.01
C CYS A 71 14.60 -7.26 -4.28
N LYS A 72 15.46 -7.03 -5.28
CA LYS A 72 15.47 -7.85 -6.49
C LYS A 72 16.24 -9.14 -6.33
N LYS A 73 17.15 -9.17 -5.36
CA LYS A 73 18.03 -10.32 -5.19
C LYS A 73 17.50 -11.33 -4.20
N GLU A 74 16.74 -10.86 -3.22
CA GLU A 74 16.26 -11.72 -2.15
C GLU A 74 14.80 -11.44 -1.91
N ALA A 75 14.09 -12.49 -1.49
CA ALA A 75 12.69 -12.35 -1.14
C ALA A 75 12.56 -12.00 0.33
N TYR A 76 11.60 -11.15 0.63
CA TYR A 76 11.33 -10.72 2.00
C TYR A 76 9.84 -10.80 2.26
N ASP A 77 9.48 -11.02 3.52
CA ASP A 77 8.08 -10.98 3.92
C ASP A 77 7.71 -9.55 4.27
N CYS A 78 6.55 -9.13 3.81
CA CYS A 78 6.06 -7.77 4.03
C CYS A 78 4.69 -7.83 4.68
N GLU A 79 4.26 -6.72 5.26
CA GLU A 79 2.91 -6.64 5.76
C GLU A 79 2.33 -5.27 5.53
N LEU A 80 1.02 -5.25 5.36
CA LEU A 80 0.26 -4.02 5.20
C LEU A 80 -0.73 -3.96 6.34
N ASN A 81 -0.59 -2.97 7.19
CA ASN A 81 -1.46 -2.79 8.34
C ASN A 81 -2.46 -1.69 8.03
N ILE A 82 -3.73 -2.00 8.18
CA ILE A 82 -4.81 -1.04 7.96
C ILE A 82 -5.21 -0.47 9.30
N LEU A 83 -5.34 0.84 9.36
CA LEU A 83 -5.60 1.55 10.62
C LEU A 83 -7.01 2.09 10.67
N ASN A 84 -7.55 2.19 11.87
CA ASN A 84 -8.83 2.87 12.08
C ASN A 84 -8.55 4.35 12.33
N ARG A 85 -9.59 5.11 12.64
CA ARG A 85 -9.47 6.54 12.87
C ARG A 85 -8.58 6.89 14.05
N SER A 86 -8.49 6.00 15.01
CA SER A 86 -7.66 6.24 16.19
C SER A 86 -6.22 5.83 15.97
N GLY A 87 -5.88 5.34 14.79
CA GLY A 87 -4.51 4.91 14.51
C GLY A 87 -4.21 3.50 14.96
N GLU A 88 -5.22 2.74 15.33
CA GLU A 88 -5.01 1.36 15.76
C GLU A 88 -5.10 0.42 14.58
N ILE A 89 -4.30 -0.64 14.61
CA ILE A 89 -4.31 -1.62 13.54
C ILE A 89 -5.56 -2.48 13.64
N VAL A 90 -6.39 -2.48 12.60
CA VAL A 90 -7.60 -3.30 12.58
C VAL A 90 -7.47 -4.51 11.65
N HIS A 91 -6.58 -4.45 10.68
CA HIS A 91 -6.33 -5.58 9.77
C HIS A 91 -4.87 -5.61 9.41
N THR A 92 -4.34 -6.81 9.23
CA THR A 92 -2.97 -7.01 8.77
C THR A 92 -2.99 -8.00 7.62
N PHE A 93 -2.44 -7.58 6.49
CA PHE A 93 -2.26 -8.46 5.35
C PHE A 93 -0.79 -8.81 5.25
N GLU A 94 -0.49 -10.10 5.18
CA GLU A 94 0.88 -10.56 5.08
C GLU A 94 1.17 -11.03 3.67
N PHE A 95 2.31 -10.63 3.15
CA PHE A 95 2.75 -11.02 1.82
C PHE A 95 4.07 -11.74 1.97
N LYS A 96 4.09 -13.00 1.56
CA LYS A 96 5.25 -13.86 1.78
C LYS A 96 6.11 -13.92 0.54
N ASN A 97 7.41 -13.98 0.77
CA ASN A 97 8.38 -14.15 -0.31
C ASN A 97 8.23 -13.10 -1.40
N CYS A 98 8.15 -11.84 -0.98
CA CYS A 98 8.04 -10.73 -1.93
C CYS A 98 9.39 -10.46 -2.54
N ILE A 99 9.47 -10.55 -3.85
CA ILE A 99 10.68 -10.24 -4.58
C ILE A 99 10.35 -9.19 -5.63
N ALA A 100 11.22 -8.20 -5.75
CA ALA A 100 10.97 -7.11 -6.70
C ALA A 100 11.24 -7.59 -8.11
N GLU A 101 10.22 -7.56 -8.96
CA GLU A 101 10.38 -7.92 -10.35
C GLU A 101 10.77 -6.72 -11.19
N ASN A 102 10.33 -5.55 -10.78
CA ASN A 102 10.59 -4.34 -11.55
C ASN A 102 10.76 -3.17 -10.59
N ILE A 103 11.77 -2.37 -10.84
CA ILE A 103 12.04 -1.17 -10.08
C ILE A 103 12.22 -0.05 -11.08
N SER A 104 11.48 1.04 -10.90
CA SER A 104 11.59 2.17 -11.80
C SER A 104 11.55 3.46 -11.00
N LEU A 105 12.06 4.52 -11.60
CA LEU A 105 12.01 5.85 -11.02
C LEU A 105 10.99 6.67 -11.77
N SER A 106 10.45 7.68 -11.10
CA SER A 106 9.56 8.59 -11.76
C SER A 106 10.33 9.40 -12.79
N LYS A 107 9.59 10.07 -13.67
CA LYS A 107 10.16 10.94 -14.66
C LYS A 107 10.90 12.10 -13.99
N PHE A 108 12.01 12.50 -14.56
CA PHE A 108 12.75 13.69 -14.13
C PHE A 108 12.44 14.82 -15.11
N ASP A 109 12.06 15.97 -14.58
CA ASP A 109 11.64 17.08 -15.41
C ASP A 109 12.03 18.38 -14.70
N TYR A 110 12.84 19.21 -15.36
CA TYR A 110 13.30 20.45 -14.74
C TYR A 110 12.17 21.41 -14.41
N GLU A 111 11.06 21.28 -15.08
CA GLU A 111 9.94 22.19 -14.86
C GLU A 111 8.95 21.69 -13.83
N ASP A 112 9.15 20.49 -13.33
CA ASP A 112 8.26 19.88 -12.35
C ASP A 112 8.98 19.83 -11.01
N ASP A 113 8.40 20.45 -10.00
CA ASP A 113 9.06 20.51 -8.69
C ASP A 113 8.56 19.44 -7.74
N LYS A 114 7.85 18.45 -8.24
CA LYS A 114 7.39 17.34 -7.41
C LYS A 114 8.57 16.44 -7.06
N PHE A 115 8.32 15.58 -6.07
CA PHE A 115 9.36 14.72 -5.55
C PHE A 115 9.59 13.49 -6.45
N VAL A 116 10.83 13.03 -6.44
CA VAL A 116 11.17 11.80 -7.13
C VAL A 116 10.54 10.64 -6.39
N LYS A 117 10.00 9.68 -7.12
CA LYS A 117 9.39 8.49 -6.55
C LYS A 117 10.05 7.25 -7.11
N ILE A 118 10.08 6.21 -6.28
CA ILE A 118 10.55 4.89 -6.67
C ILE A 118 9.32 4.01 -6.73
N CYS A 119 9.18 3.27 -7.81
CA CYS A 119 8.04 2.37 -8.00
C CYS A 119 8.58 0.95 -8.06
N ILE A 120 8.08 0.09 -7.18
CA ILE A 120 8.54 -1.28 -7.10
C ILE A 120 7.36 -2.22 -7.30
N LEU A 121 7.51 -3.16 -8.21
CA LEU A 121 6.53 -4.20 -8.40
C LEU A 121 7.06 -5.47 -7.76
N PHE A 122 6.41 -5.91 -6.70
CA PHE A 122 6.77 -7.12 -6.01
C PHE A 122 5.86 -8.25 -6.43
N LYS A 123 6.45 -9.41 -6.65
CA LYS A 123 5.69 -10.63 -6.85
C LYS A 123 5.78 -11.41 -5.55
N TYR A 124 4.68 -11.97 -5.08
CA TYR A 124 4.67 -12.67 -3.81
C TYR A 124 3.93 -14.00 -3.91
N SER A 125 4.20 -14.86 -2.92
CA SER A 125 3.52 -16.15 -2.81
C SER A 125 2.38 -16.02 -1.82
N THR A 126 1.32 -16.72 -2.06
CA THR A 126 0.21 -16.72 -1.11
C THR A 126 0.33 -17.90 -0.15
#